data_e040abb362c2c4214b69a0bd82c17731
#
_entry.id   e040abb362c2c4214b69a0bd82c17731
#
_cell.length_a   1.000
_cell.length_b   1.000
_cell.length_c   1.000
_cell.angle_alpha   90.00
_cell.angle_beta   90.00
_cell.angle_gamma   90.00
#
_symmetry.space_group_name_H-M   'P 1'
#
loop_
_entity.id
_entity.type
_entity.pdbx_description
1 polymer ?
#
loop_
_entity_poly.entity_id
_entity_poly.type
_entity_poly.pdbx_seq_one_letter_code
_entity_poly.pdbx_strand_id
1 'polypeptide(L)'
;MPTGTADVLLRTEGRAGFLTLNRPRAINALTHTMVLALDAALTEWEHDPAVTTVVIEGAGERGLCAGGDIRAIHDDASAGGSASAAFWRDEYRLNARIARYPKPYVALMDGIVMGGGVGVSAHGSVRVVTERSRVAMPETGIGFVPDVGGTYLLGRAPGELGTHLALTGGHVGAADTILTGLADHFVPSAELPALVHDLTRLPAAEAVARHTATPPPGVLAEQRAWIDACYLAETVETVVERLFDTGVPAAKEAATTLLAKSPTALKATLATLRRSRALATLEEVLDLEFRVSCAALTTPDLVEGIRAQVVDKDRNPRWTPATLPEVTDESVARSFAVPAGGDLGLAAARQDEANRQAADDRTALRQAAEDRTALRQAADDRTALRQAAEDRGPRDHA
;
A
#
# COMPACT_ATOMS: atom_id res chain seq x y z
N MET A 1 2.77 -24.07 11.23
CA MET A 1 2.53 -22.70 11.67
C MET A 1 3.78 -21.87 11.45
N PRO A 2 3.69 -20.68 10.80
CA PRO A 2 4.85 -19.83 10.66
C PRO A 2 5.39 -19.46 12.05
N THR A 3 6.70 -19.36 12.17
CA THR A 3 7.34 -18.94 13.42
C THR A 3 7.32 -17.41 13.48
N GLY A 4 6.49 -16.85 14.37
CA GLY A 4 6.52 -15.43 14.70
C GLY A 4 7.85 -15.01 15.33
N THR A 5 8.12 -13.73 15.36
CA THR A 5 9.21 -13.12 16.11
C THR A 5 8.66 -12.50 17.40
N ALA A 6 9.52 -12.04 18.31
CA ALA A 6 9.06 -11.28 19.47
C ALA A 6 8.29 -9.99 19.06
N ASP A 7 8.64 -9.42 17.88
CA ASP A 7 8.06 -8.18 17.35
C ASP A 7 6.87 -8.39 16.40
N VAL A 8 6.60 -9.64 15.96
CA VAL A 8 5.42 -10.04 15.18
C VAL A 8 4.87 -11.33 15.77
N LEU A 9 3.68 -11.23 16.35
CA LEU A 9 2.99 -12.40 16.87
C LEU A 9 2.06 -12.98 15.80
N LEU A 10 2.16 -14.27 15.57
CA LEU A 10 1.37 -15.01 14.61
C LEU A 10 0.46 -15.98 15.36
N ARG A 11 -0.82 -15.93 15.07
CA ARG A 11 -1.81 -16.88 15.62
C ARG A 11 -2.84 -17.24 14.55
N THR A 12 -3.38 -18.43 14.64
CA THR A 12 -4.56 -18.85 13.89
C THR A 12 -5.67 -19.15 14.87
N GLU A 13 -6.87 -18.62 14.59
CA GLU A 13 -8.04 -18.84 15.42
C GLU A 13 -9.25 -19.03 14.50
N GLY A 14 -9.93 -20.19 14.62
CA GLY A 14 -10.98 -20.56 13.68
C GLY A 14 -10.44 -20.57 12.25
N ARG A 15 -11.00 -19.73 11.39
CA ARG A 15 -10.61 -19.58 9.99
C ARG A 15 -9.70 -18.37 9.70
N ALA A 16 -9.32 -17.61 10.72
CA ALA A 16 -8.53 -16.40 10.58
C ALA A 16 -7.07 -16.59 11.02
N GLY A 17 -6.14 -16.06 10.22
CA GLY A 17 -4.74 -15.87 10.56
C GLY A 17 -4.51 -14.43 11.00
N PHE A 18 -3.91 -14.22 12.16
CA PHE A 18 -3.66 -12.89 12.73
C PHE A 18 -2.19 -12.54 12.71
N LEU A 19 -1.89 -11.38 12.16
CA LEU A 19 -0.60 -10.70 12.15
C LEU A 19 -0.65 -9.58 13.18
N THR A 20 -0.07 -9.78 14.36
CA THR A 20 -0.05 -8.74 15.39
C THR A 20 1.32 -8.09 15.44
N LEU A 21 1.42 -6.81 15.04
CA LEU A 21 2.64 -6.02 15.20
C LEU A 21 2.86 -5.75 16.69
N ASN A 22 4.00 -6.15 17.26
CA ASN A 22 4.21 -6.21 18.71
C ASN A 22 5.43 -5.42 19.18
N ARG A 23 5.49 -4.16 18.81
CA ARG A 23 6.44 -3.16 19.35
C ARG A 23 5.69 -1.95 19.93
N PRO A 24 4.78 -2.13 20.91
CA PRO A 24 3.87 -1.07 21.35
C PRO A 24 4.59 0.19 21.89
N ARG A 25 5.80 0.06 22.44
CA ARG A 25 6.62 1.20 22.90
C ARG A 25 7.07 2.10 21.75
N ALA A 26 7.24 1.56 20.55
CA ALA A 26 7.58 2.29 19.32
C ALA A 26 6.36 2.50 18.40
N ILE A 27 5.14 2.34 18.91
CA ILE A 27 3.89 2.34 18.12
C ILE A 27 4.04 1.39 16.93
N ASN A 28 4.56 0.21 17.18
CA ASN A 28 4.70 -0.88 16.22
C ASN A 28 5.48 -0.52 14.95
N ALA A 29 6.45 0.43 15.05
CA ALA A 29 7.30 0.79 13.91
C ALA A 29 7.99 -0.44 13.32
N LEU A 30 7.96 -0.55 12.00
CA LEU A 30 8.41 -1.72 11.25
C LEU A 30 9.94 -1.80 11.21
N THR A 31 10.47 -2.96 11.58
CA THR A 31 11.85 -3.33 11.32
C THR A 31 11.93 -4.25 10.10
N HIS A 32 13.11 -4.39 9.49
CA HIS A 32 13.31 -5.31 8.38
C HIS A 32 12.93 -6.75 8.76
N THR A 33 13.28 -7.20 9.98
CA THR A 33 12.89 -8.50 10.49
C THR A 33 11.37 -8.70 10.57
N MET A 34 10.63 -7.65 10.94
CA MET A 34 9.16 -7.70 10.94
C MET A 34 8.60 -7.86 9.53
N VAL A 35 9.12 -7.11 8.55
CA VAL A 35 8.72 -7.21 7.14
C VAL A 35 8.91 -8.63 6.63
N LEU A 36 10.07 -9.23 6.87
CA LEU A 36 10.37 -10.62 6.46
C LEU A 36 9.45 -11.64 7.16
N ALA A 37 9.12 -11.42 8.44
CA ALA A 37 8.21 -12.30 9.17
C ALA A 37 6.77 -12.22 8.65
N LEU A 38 6.30 -11.01 8.29
CA LEU A 38 4.99 -10.81 7.68
C LEU A 38 4.91 -11.49 6.30
N ASP A 39 5.94 -11.32 5.47
CA ASP A 39 5.98 -11.94 4.13
C ASP A 39 6.00 -13.47 4.21
N ALA A 40 6.78 -14.03 5.14
CA ALA A 40 6.82 -15.48 5.38
C ALA A 40 5.46 -16.02 5.84
N ALA A 41 4.77 -15.32 6.76
CA ALA A 41 3.45 -15.71 7.23
C ALA A 41 2.40 -15.70 6.12
N LEU A 42 2.40 -14.64 5.30
CA LEU A 42 1.51 -14.53 4.15
C LEU A 42 1.77 -15.64 3.13
N THR A 43 3.05 -15.99 2.88
CA THR A 43 3.42 -17.08 1.97
C THR A 43 2.88 -18.43 2.46
N GLU A 44 3.00 -18.73 3.75
CA GLU A 44 2.50 -19.99 4.32
C GLU A 44 0.95 -20.01 4.26
N TRP A 45 0.30 -18.93 4.71
CA TRP A 45 -1.18 -18.90 4.78
C TRP A 45 -1.86 -18.78 3.43
N GLU A 46 -1.17 -18.35 2.38
CA GLU A 46 -1.69 -18.35 1.02
C GLU A 46 -2.16 -19.74 0.59
N HIS A 47 -1.39 -20.77 0.97
CA HIS A 47 -1.64 -22.16 0.59
C HIS A 47 -2.34 -22.98 1.68
N ASP A 48 -2.52 -22.46 2.89
CA ASP A 48 -3.21 -23.14 3.98
C ASP A 48 -4.73 -23.03 3.84
N PRO A 49 -5.46 -24.13 3.54
CA PRO A 49 -6.92 -24.08 3.39
C PRO A 49 -7.65 -23.80 4.71
N ALA A 50 -7.02 -23.97 5.86
CA ALA A 50 -7.59 -23.66 7.16
C ALA A 50 -7.66 -22.14 7.40
N VAL A 51 -6.75 -21.35 6.80
CA VAL A 51 -6.76 -19.89 6.86
C VAL A 51 -7.47 -19.33 5.65
N THR A 52 -8.65 -18.76 5.83
CA THR A 52 -9.45 -18.18 4.74
C THR A 52 -9.55 -16.65 4.82
N THR A 53 -9.03 -16.05 5.88
CA THR A 53 -8.98 -14.60 6.09
C THR A 53 -7.69 -14.28 6.85
N VAL A 54 -7.00 -13.21 6.48
CA VAL A 54 -5.86 -12.67 7.23
C VAL A 54 -6.27 -11.36 7.88
N VAL A 55 -5.86 -11.15 9.12
CA VAL A 55 -6.14 -9.93 9.88
C VAL A 55 -4.81 -9.33 10.34
N ILE A 56 -4.56 -8.05 10.07
CA ILE A 56 -3.44 -7.31 10.65
C ILE A 56 -3.94 -6.35 11.72
N GLU A 57 -3.26 -6.37 12.86
CA GLU A 57 -3.56 -5.55 14.04
C GLU A 57 -2.29 -5.09 14.75
N GLY A 58 -2.37 -4.04 15.55
CA GLY A 58 -1.26 -3.54 16.37
C GLY A 58 -1.45 -3.87 17.84
N ALA A 59 -0.38 -4.31 18.51
CA ALA A 59 -0.38 -4.46 19.96
C ALA A 59 -0.36 -3.10 20.67
N GLY A 60 -1.03 -3.01 21.80
CA GLY A 60 -1.15 -1.80 22.62
C GLY A 60 -2.27 -0.86 22.14
N GLU A 61 -2.37 0.31 22.78
CA GLU A 61 -3.52 1.20 22.61
C GLU A 61 -3.25 2.42 21.71
N ARG A 62 -1.99 2.59 21.23
CA ARG A 62 -1.59 3.81 20.52
C ARG A 62 -1.86 3.77 19.03
N GLY A 63 -1.93 2.61 18.43
CA GLY A 63 -2.22 2.49 17.02
C GLY A 63 -1.67 1.24 16.35
N LEU A 64 -2.04 1.05 15.09
CA LEU A 64 -1.59 -0.07 14.28
C LEU A 64 -0.08 0.00 14.07
N CYS A 65 0.42 1.11 13.47
CA CYS A 65 1.83 1.26 13.13
C CYS A 65 2.17 2.71 12.80
N ALA A 66 3.29 3.23 13.34
CA ALA A 66 3.77 4.59 13.10
C ALA A 66 4.72 4.73 11.90
N GLY A 67 4.88 3.67 11.08
CA GLY A 67 5.78 3.67 9.93
C GLY A 67 6.98 2.77 10.10
N GLY A 68 8.01 2.94 9.26
CA GLY A 68 9.29 2.26 9.39
C GLY A 68 10.08 2.71 10.63
N ASP A 69 11.05 1.93 11.06
CA ASP A 69 11.98 2.34 12.13
C ASP A 69 12.96 3.38 11.60
N ILE A 70 12.49 4.64 11.56
CA ILE A 70 13.26 5.76 10.97
C ILE A 70 14.55 6.09 11.73
N ARG A 71 14.72 5.60 12.96
CA ARG A 71 15.99 5.73 13.67
C ARG A 71 17.07 4.84 13.03
N ALA A 72 16.71 3.61 12.67
CA ALA A 72 17.60 2.71 11.93
C ALA A 72 17.97 3.28 10.55
N ILE A 73 17.00 3.92 9.85
CA ILE A 73 17.24 4.62 8.58
C ILE A 73 18.21 5.77 8.74
N HIS A 74 18.05 6.59 9.81
CA HIS A 74 18.98 7.70 10.13
C HIS A 74 20.40 7.19 10.32
N ASP A 75 20.58 6.15 11.12
CA ASP A 75 21.91 5.60 11.45
C ASP A 75 22.58 5.02 10.19
N ASP A 76 21.82 4.30 9.35
CA ASP A 76 22.30 3.75 8.08
C ASP A 76 22.68 4.86 7.08
N ALA A 77 21.81 5.86 6.88
CA ALA A 77 22.08 7.00 5.99
C ALA A 77 23.29 7.81 6.45
N SER A 78 23.43 8.06 7.76
CA SER A 78 24.56 8.76 8.35
C SER A 78 25.89 8.02 8.16
N ALA A 79 25.84 6.68 8.11
CA ALA A 79 27.00 5.83 7.88
C ALA A 79 27.29 5.60 6.38
N GLY A 80 26.47 6.11 5.46
CA GLY A 80 26.55 5.81 4.02
C GLY A 80 26.29 4.34 3.70
N GLY A 81 25.42 3.68 4.49
CA GLY A 81 25.08 2.28 4.37
C GLY A 81 24.04 2.00 3.27
N SER A 82 23.62 0.75 3.18
CA SER A 82 22.64 0.26 2.19
C SER A 82 21.53 -0.57 2.81
N ALA A 83 21.48 -0.67 4.14
CA ALA A 83 20.50 -1.49 4.85
C ALA A 83 19.07 -0.96 4.65
N SER A 84 18.91 0.36 4.57
CA SER A 84 17.61 1.01 4.31
C SER A 84 17.08 0.66 2.92
N ALA A 85 17.94 0.63 1.90
CA ALA A 85 17.52 0.22 0.55
C ALA A 85 17.10 -1.26 0.51
N ALA A 86 17.76 -2.15 1.27
CA ALA A 86 17.36 -3.55 1.39
C ALA A 86 16.02 -3.67 2.14
N PHE A 87 15.82 -2.91 3.22
CA PHE A 87 14.56 -2.84 3.95
C PHE A 87 13.40 -2.43 3.02
N TRP A 88 13.51 -1.30 2.31
CA TRP A 88 12.48 -0.82 1.39
C TRP A 88 12.21 -1.79 0.24
N ARG A 89 13.26 -2.48 -0.27
CA ARG A 89 13.10 -3.49 -1.31
C ARG A 89 12.15 -4.61 -0.88
N ASP A 90 12.29 -5.10 0.34
CA ASP A 90 11.47 -6.18 0.85
C ASP A 90 10.11 -5.66 1.33
N GLU A 91 10.04 -4.46 1.92
CA GLU A 91 8.81 -3.81 2.32
C GLU A 91 7.88 -3.55 1.12
N TYR A 92 8.42 -3.02 0.00
CA TYR A 92 7.60 -2.74 -1.18
C TYR A 92 7.14 -4.02 -1.90
N ARG A 93 7.93 -5.10 -1.83
CA ARG A 93 7.48 -6.43 -2.26
C ARG A 93 6.32 -6.94 -1.40
N LEU A 94 6.41 -6.75 -0.09
CA LEU A 94 5.33 -7.08 0.83
C LEU A 94 4.07 -6.26 0.53
N ASN A 95 4.20 -4.95 0.27
CA ASN A 95 3.05 -4.10 -0.09
C ASN A 95 2.38 -4.58 -1.39
N ALA A 96 3.15 -4.92 -2.43
CA ALA A 96 2.63 -5.49 -3.67
C ALA A 96 1.94 -6.86 -3.44
N ARG A 97 2.49 -7.70 -2.56
CA ARG A 97 1.87 -8.98 -2.16
C ARG A 97 0.53 -8.75 -1.47
N ILE A 98 0.46 -7.84 -0.49
CA ILE A 98 -0.78 -7.52 0.25
C ILE A 98 -1.87 -7.07 -0.73
N ALA A 99 -1.54 -6.20 -1.68
CA ALA A 99 -2.49 -5.70 -2.68
C ALA A 99 -3.09 -6.81 -3.57
N ARG A 100 -2.37 -7.90 -3.77
CA ARG A 100 -2.78 -9.04 -4.62
C ARG A 100 -3.08 -10.31 -3.84
N TYR A 101 -3.15 -10.20 -2.52
CA TYR A 101 -3.31 -11.38 -1.68
C TYR A 101 -4.64 -12.09 -2.02
N PRO A 102 -4.63 -13.42 -2.32
CA PRO A 102 -5.79 -14.12 -2.86
C PRO A 102 -6.92 -14.34 -1.85
N LYS A 103 -6.64 -14.12 -0.56
CA LYS A 103 -7.63 -14.22 0.52
C LYS A 103 -7.94 -12.83 1.08
N PRO A 104 -9.11 -12.59 1.67
CA PRO A 104 -9.41 -11.35 2.36
C PRO A 104 -8.32 -10.99 3.35
N TYR A 105 -7.71 -9.81 3.16
CA TYR A 105 -6.74 -9.20 4.05
C TYR A 105 -7.41 -8.03 4.75
N VAL A 106 -7.75 -8.21 6.02
CA VAL A 106 -8.46 -7.25 6.86
C VAL A 106 -7.47 -6.45 7.68
N ALA A 107 -7.40 -5.14 7.45
CA ALA A 107 -6.55 -4.25 8.23
C ALA A 107 -7.37 -3.50 9.30
N LEU A 108 -7.05 -3.70 10.57
CA LEU A 108 -7.63 -2.95 11.68
C LEU A 108 -6.80 -1.69 11.93
N MET A 109 -7.14 -0.61 11.23
CA MET A 109 -6.41 0.66 11.22
C MET A 109 -6.83 1.55 12.40
N ASP A 110 -6.77 1.01 13.61
CA ASP A 110 -7.16 1.71 14.82
C ASP A 110 -6.01 2.54 15.39
N GLY A 111 -6.26 3.76 15.85
CA GLY A 111 -5.25 4.70 16.35
C GLY A 111 -4.30 5.23 15.26
N ILE A 112 -3.00 5.32 15.55
CA ILE A 112 -1.98 5.85 14.64
C ILE A 112 -1.66 4.86 13.52
N VAL A 113 -1.73 5.33 12.26
CA VAL A 113 -1.37 4.57 11.04
C VAL A 113 -0.61 5.50 10.10
N MET A 114 0.71 5.34 9.97
CA MET A 114 1.54 6.28 9.21
C MET A 114 2.60 5.55 8.39
N GLY A 115 3.02 6.13 7.27
CA GLY A 115 4.12 5.64 6.44
C GLY A 115 4.02 4.15 6.16
N GLY A 116 5.00 3.34 6.56
CA GLY A 116 4.96 1.88 6.45
C GLY A 116 3.72 1.23 7.07
N GLY A 117 3.07 1.88 8.07
CA GLY A 117 1.78 1.43 8.61
C GLY A 117 0.64 1.54 7.59
N VAL A 118 0.67 2.56 6.73
CA VAL A 118 -0.23 2.67 5.55
C VAL A 118 0.11 1.56 4.57
N GLY A 119 1.40 1.31 4.32
CA GLY A 119 1.87 0.24 3.41
C GLY A 119 1.36 -1.15 3.77
N VAL A 120 1.40 -1.54 5.05
CA VAL A 120 0.92 -2.86 5.48
C VAL A 120 -0.60 -2.94 5.70
N SER A 121 -1.33 -1.83 5.57
CA SER A 121 -2.77 -1.79 5.83
C SER A 121 -3.60 -1.33 4.64
N ALA A 122 -3.27 -0.19 4.03
CA ALA A 122 -4.13 0.46 3.03
C ALA A 122 -4.15 -0.23 1.66
N HIS A 123 -3.30 -1.24 1.44
CA HIS A 123 -3.36 -2.13 0.28
C HIS A 123 -4.21 -3.38 0.51
N GLY A 124 -4.65 -3.61 1.74
CA GLY A 124 -5.55 -4.73 2.07
C GLY A 124 -6.89 -4.62 1.35
N SER A 125 -7.53 -5.77 1.15
CA SER A 125 -8.84 -5.85 0.48
C SER A 125 -10.01 -5.41 1.35
N VAL A 126 -9.81 -5.28 2.69
CA VAL A 126 -10.82 -4.82 3.66
C VAL A 126 -10.12 -3.95 4.70
N ARG A 127 -10.38 -2.65 4.68
CA ARG A 127 -9.68 -1.67 5.49
C ARG A 127 -10.64 -1.00 6.47
N VAL A 128 -10.43 -1.22 7.76
CA VAL A 128 -11.32 -0.80 8.84
C VAL A 128 -10.66 0.32 9.65
N VAL A 129 -11.32 1.46 9.76
CA VAL A 129 -10.94 2.59 10.62
C VAL A 129 -11.91 2.76 11.77
N THR A 130 -11.46 3.42 12.84
CA THR A 130 -12.25 3.74 14.03
C THR A 130 -12.27 5.25 14.27
N GLU A 131 -13.02 5.70 15.28
CA GLU A 131 -12.97 7.10 15.72
C GLU A 131 -11.61 7.53 16.28
N ARG A 132 -10.76 6.56 16.62
CA ARG A 132 -9.39 6.79 17.10
C ARG A 132 -8.37 6.89 15.97
N SER A 133 -8.73 6.49 14.75
CA SER A 133 -7.80 6.44 13.61
C SER A 133 -7.21 7.80 13.29
N ARG A 134 -5.90 7.81 13.08
CA ARG A 134 -5.08 8.96 12.68
C ARG A 134 -4.17 8.49 11.56
N VAL A 135 -4.63 8.63 10.32
CA VAL A 135 -3.92 8.15 9.13
C VAL A 135 -3.15 9.29 8.49
N ALA A 136 -1.87 9.09 8.17
CA ALA A 136 -1.04 10.12 7.55
C ALA A 136 0.13 9.52 6.74
N MET A 137 0.62 10.31 5.78
CA MET A 137 1.93 10.13 5.13
C MET A 137 2.78 11.37 5.43
N PRO A 138 3.48 11.42 6.59
CA PRO A 138 4.14 12.63 7.09
C PRO A 138 5.58 12.82 6.60
N GLU A 139 6.01 12.08 5.59
CA GLU A 139 7.40 11.89 5.16
C GLU A 139 8.09 13.20 4.78
N THR A 140 7.38 14.18 4.20
CA THR A 140 7.94 15.52 3.87
C THR A 140 8.47 16.26 5.09
N GLY A 141 7.98 15.92 6.29
CA GLY A 141 8.45 16.47 7.56
C GLY A 141 9.77 15.91 8.07
N ILE A 142 10.26 14.84 7.46
CA ILE A 142 11.55 14.22 7.76
C ILE A 142 12.51 14.23 6.56
N GLY A 143 12.25 15.06 5.53
CA GLY A 143 13.10 15.13 4.34
C GLY A 143 12.96 13.92 3.42
N PHE A 144 11.83 13.22 3.49
CA PHE A 144 11.51 12.04 2.72
C PHE A 144 10.23 12.26 1.86
N VAL A 145 9.79 11.26 1.15
CA VAL A 145 8.58 11.29 0.30
C VAL A 145 7.60 10.20 0.75
N PRO A 146 6.29 10.37 0.54
CA PRO A 146 5.35 9.26 0.66
C PRO A 146 5.78 8.10 -0.23
N ASP A 147 5.97 6.94 0.37
CA ASP A 147 6.43 5.69 -0.24
C ASP A 147 5.44 4.54 0.02
N VAL A 148 5.87 3.32 0.00
CA VAL A 148 5.06 2.10 0.27
C VAL A 148 3.77 1.98 -0.55
N GLY A 149 3.74 2.53 -1.76
CA GLY A 149 2.54 2.68 -2.57
C GLY A 149 1.65 3.85 -2.14
N GLY A 150 2.13 4.72 -1.25
CA GLY A 150 1.41 5.90 -0.77
C GLY A 150 1.07 6.86 -1.89
N THR A 151 1.98 7.07 -2.85
CA THR A 151 1.68 7.93 -4.01
C THR A 151 0.71 7.29 -5.00
N TYR A 152 0.62 5.95 -5.04
CA TYR A 152 -0.42 5.24 -5.77
C TYR A 152 -1.81 5.54 -5.19
N LEU A 153 -1.96 5.40 -3.88
CA LEU A 153 -3.21 5.64 -3.17
C LEU A 153 -3.60 7.13 -3.21
N LEU A 154 -2.71 8.01 -2.80
CA LEU A 154 -2.95 9.45 -2.75
C LEU A 154 -3.12 10.06 -4.15
N GLY A 155 -2.43 9.56 -5.16
CA GLY A 155 -2.60 9.97 -6.54
C GLY A 155 -3.98 9.67 -7.12
N ARG A 156 -4.73 8.74 -6.53
CA ARG A 156 -6.08 8.32 -6.92
C ARG A 156 -7.18 8.86 -6.01
N ALA A 157 -6.81 9.59 -4.96
CA ALA A 157 -7.79 10.30 -4.13
C ALA A 157 -8.57 11.34 -4.96
N PRO A 158 -9.83 11.66 -4.58
CA PRO A 158 -10.65 12.60 -5.33
C PRO A 158 -10.02 14.00 -5.44
N GLY A 159 -9.94 14.52 -6.66
CA GLY A 159 -9.34 15.83 -6.95
C GLY A 159 -7.89 15.92 -6.52
N GLU A 160 -7.55 16.97 -5.77
CA GLU A 160 -6.21 17.20 -5.23
C GLU A 160 -6.09 16.90 -3.73
N LEU A 161 -7.07 16.19 -3.12
CA LEU A 161 -7.04 15.82 -1.71
C LEU A 161 -5.77 15.02 -1.38
N GLY A 162 -5.38 14.08 -2.24
CA GLY A 162 -4.17 13.30 -2.05
C GLY A 162 -2.90 14.13 -2.15
N THR A 163 -2.84 15.12 -3.06
CA THR A 163 -1.71 16.05 -3.16
C THR A 163 -1.59 16.91 -1.91
N HIS A 164 -2.72 17.41 -1.40
CA HIS A 164 -2.75 18.15 -0.14
C HIS A 164 -2.19 17.32 1.02
N LEU A 165 -2.66 16.08 1.18
CA LEU A 165 -2.20 15.19 2.26
C LEU A 165 -0.72 14.82 2.13
N ALA A 166 -0.26 14.51 0.93
CA ALA A 166 1.13 14.14 0.68
C ALA A 166 2.10 15.27 0.99
N LEU A 167 1.76 16.52 0.60
CA LEU A 167 2.65 17.66 0.80
C LEU A 167 2.61 18.18 2.23
N THR A 168 1.41 18.26 2.85
CA THR A 168 1.27 18.73 4.24
C THR A 168 1.71 17.69 5.28
N GLY A 169 1.58 16.41 4.96
CA GLY A 169 1.75 15.32 5.92
C GLY A 169 0.69 15.33 7.03
N GLY A 170 -0.46 15.93 6.76
CA GLY A 170 -1.56 16.08 7.72
C GLY A 170 -2.22 14.74 8.06
N HIS A 171 -2.67 14.63 9.31
CA HIS A 171 -3.46 13.46 9.75
C HIS A 171 -4.91 13.60 9.38
N VAL A 172 -5.53 12.51 9.00
CA VAL A 172 -6.98 12.41 8.74
C VAL A 172 -7.65 11.40 9.65
N GLY A 173 -8.88 11.70 10.05
CA GLY A 173 -9.75 10.78 10.80
C GLY A 173 -10.52 9.85 9.88
N ALA A 174 -11.42 9.04 10.45
CA ALA A 174 -12.11 7.95 9.77
C ALA A 174 -12.82 8.38 8.47
N ALA A 175 -13.67 9.42 8.52
CA ALA A 175 -14.44 9.84 7.34
C ALA A 175 -13.54 10.32 6.20
N ASP A 176 -12.49 11.10 6.52
CA ASP A 176 -11.56 11.60 5.51
C ASP A 176 -10.63 10.51 4.98
N THR A 177 -10.29 9.50 5.80
CA THR A 177 -9.55 8.31 5.36
C THR A 177 -10.35 7.52 4.33
N ILE A 178 -11.67 7.35 4.57
CA ILE A 178 -12.58 6.69 3.62
C ILE A 178 -12.76 7.56 2.37
N LEU A 179 -12.98 8.86 2.54
CA LEU A 179 -13.13 9.81 1.42
C LEU A 179 -11.93 9.76 0.46
N THR A 180 -10.72 9.64 1.00
CA THR A 180 -9.48 9.61 0.22
C THR A 180 -9.11 8.23 -0.32
N GLY A 181 -9.93 7.20 -0.05
CA GLY A 181 -9.70 5.85 -0.53
C GLY A 181 -8.61 5.08 0.21
N LEU A 182 -8.19 5.55 1.38
CA LEU A 182 -7.22 4.87 2.24
C LEU A 182 -7.86 3.82 3.15
N ALA A 183 -9.20 3.85 3.33
CA ALA A 183 -9.97 2.85 4.06
C ALA A 183 -11.37 2.65 3.43
N ASP A 184 -12.09 1.60 3.87
CA ASP A 184 -13.39 1.20 3.33
C ASP A 184 -14.53 1.33 4.35
N HIS A 185 -14.26 0.93 5.60
CA HIS A 185 -15.29 0.75 6.62
C HIS A 185 -14.94 1.48 7.90
N PHE A 186 -15.95 2.09 8.51
CA PHE A 186 -15.85 2.58 9.87
C PHE A 186 -16.51 1.58 10.83
N VAL A 187 -15.77 1.18 11.86
CA VAL A 187 -16.26 0.35 12.97
C VAL A 187 -15.90 1.06 14.27
N PRO A 188 -16.85 1.31 15.17
CA PRO A 188 -16.52 1.87 16.49
C PRO A 188 -15.46 1.04 17.21
N SER A 189 -14.47 1.67 17.82
CA SER A 189 -13.36 0.94 18.46
C SER A 189 -13.83 -0.05 19.54
N ALA A 190 -14.95 0.25 20.21
CA ALA A 190 -15.59 -0.65 21.17
C ALA A 190 -16.10 -1.96 20.54
N GLU A 191 -16.40 -1.97 19.25
CA GLU A 191 -16.88 -3.13 18.50
C GLU A 191 -15.74 -4.00 17.91
N LEU A 192 -14.49 -3.53 17.91
CA LEU A 192 -13.36 -4.29 17.36
C LEU A 192 -13.21 -5.69 17.98
N PRO A 193 -13.37 -5.90 19.29
CA PRO A 193 -13.30 -7.25 19.85
C PRO A 193 -14.39 -8.20 19.30
N ALA A 194 -15.60 -7.69 19.09
CA ALA A 194 -16.70 -8.46 18.51
C ALA A 194 -16.45 -8.74 17.02
N LEU A 195 -15.96 -7.76 16.26
CA LEU A 195 -15.53 -7.96 14.87
C LEU A 195 -14.43 -9.02 14.76
N VAL A 196 -13.39 -8.94 15.58
CA VAL A 196 -12.29 -9.94 15.61
C VAL A 196 -12.85 -11.33 15.89
N HIS A 197 -13.75 -11.48 16.86
CA HIS A 197 -14.43 -12.75 17.13
C HIS A 197 -15.20 -13.26 15.91
N ASP A 198 -15.98 -12.40 15.23
CA ASP A 198 -16.76 -12.79 14.07
C ASP A 198 -15.86 -13.17 12.88
N LEU A 199 -14.71 -12.51 12.68
CA LEU A 199 -13.72 -12.87 11.64
C LEU A 199 -13.14 -14.27 11.80
N THR A 200 -13.12 -14.82 13.01
CA THR A 200 -12.69 -16.23 13.23
C THR A 200 -13.71 -17.25 12.73
N ARG A 201 -14.96 -16.85 12.46
CA ARG A 201 -16.08 -17.75 12.21
C ARG A 201 -16.81 -17.49 10.89
N LEU A 202 -16.84 -16.24 10.44
CA LEU A 202 -17.61 -15.78 9.29
C LEU A 202 -16.70 -15.34 8.14
N PRO A 203 -17.20 -15.29 6.90
CA PRO A 203 -16.52 -14.59 5.82
C PRO A 203 -16.27 -13.13 6.19
N ALA A 204 -15.11 -12.57 5.81
CA ALA A 204 -14.69 -11.23 6.21
C ALA A 204 -15.75 -10.14 5.87
N ALA A 205 -16.33 -10.19 4.67
CA ALA A 205 -17.35 -9.23 4.25
C ALA A 205 -18.61 -9.28 5.15
N GLU A 206 -19.04 -10.48 5.57
CA GLU A 206 -20.18 -10.64 6.48
C GLU A 206 -19.85 -10.15 7.88
N ALA A 207 -18.68 -10.51 8.41
CA ALA A 207 -18.23 -10.08 9.73
C ALA A 207 -18.17 -8.54 9.80
N VAL A 208 -17.50 -7.89 8.84
CA VAL A 208 -17.35 -6.42 8.82
C VAL A 208 -18.71 -5.72 8.67
N ALA A 209 -19.60 -6.23 7.80
CA ALA A 209 -20.92 -5.62 7.58
C ALA A 209 -21.77 -5.57 8.85
N ARG A 210 -21.60 -6.49 9.80
CA ARG A 210 -22.34 -6.54 11.08
C ARG A 210 -21.95 -5.40 12.04
N HIS A 211 -20.72 -4.90 11.92
CA HIS A 211 -20.15 -3.91 12.84
C HIS A 211 -19.93 -2.54 12.19
N THR A 212 -20.15 -2.43 10.87
CA THR A 212 -19.99 -1.15 10.14
C THR A 212 -21.02 -0.13 10.59
N ALA A 213 -20.55 1.10 10.85
CA ALA A 213 -21.38 2.23 11.24
C ALA A 213 -21.03 3.48 10.42
N THR A 214 -21.76 4.58 10.63
CA THR A 214 -21.45 5.88 10.04
C THR A 214 -20.29 6.54 10.80
N PRO A 215 -19.21 6.96 10.11
CA PRO A 215 -18.10 7.63 10.78
C PRO A 215 -18.49 9.03 11.27
N PRO A 216 -17.81 9.55 12.30
CA PRO A 216 -17.88 10.97 12.64
C PRO A 216 -17.52 11.84 11.43
N PRO A 217 -18.11 13.06 11.29
CA PRO A 217 -17.83 13.94 10.16
C PRO A 217 -16.34 14.23 9.97
N GLY A 218 -15.89 14.23 8.71
CA GLY A 218 -14.57 14.69 8.30
C GLY A 218 -14.58 16.18 7.90
N VAL A 219 -13.42 16.72 7.61
CA VAL A 219 -13.25 18.13 7.23
C VAL A 219 -12.88 18.32 5.77
N LEU A 220 -12.29 17.30 5.11
CA LEU A 220 -11.77 17.45 3.75
C LEU A 220 -12.85 17.69 2.70
N ALA A 221 -14.04 17.13 2.89
CA ALA A 221 -15.14 17.33 1.95
C ALA A 221 -15.53 18.81 1.83
N GLU A 222 -15.58 19.54 2.95
CA GLU A 222 -15.89 20.97 2.98
C GLU A 222 -14.72 21.82 2.44
N GLN A 223 -13.49 21.34 2.61
CA GLN A 223 -12.29 22.05 2.18
C GLN A 223 -11.92 21.80 0.72
N ARG A 224 -12.57 20.86 0.06
CA ARG A 224 -12.21 20.37 -1.28
C ARG A 224 -12.09 21.50 -2.32
N ALA A 225 -12.97 22.47 -2.29
CA ALA A 225 -13.00 23.53 -3.31
C ALA A 225 -11.69 24.32 -3.38
N TRP A 226 -11.16 24.78 -2.23
CA TRP A 226 -9.89 25.50 -2.22
C TRP A 226 -8.69 24.55 -2.38
N ILE A 227 -8.77 23.31 -1.88
CA ILE A 227 -7.73 22.30 -2.07
C ILE A 227 -7.55 22.04 -3.57
N ASP A 228 -8.63 21.71 -4.28
CA ASP A 228 -8.56 21.42 -5.72
C ASP A 228 -8.01 22.64 -6.50
N ALA A 229 -8.47 23.84 -6.18
CA ALA A 229 -8.02 25.07 -6.87
C ALA A 229 -6.52 25.38 -6.66
N CYS A 230 -5.99 25.16 -5.45
CA CYS A 230 -4.61 25.50 -5.13
C CYS A 230 -3.62 24.41 -5.56
N TYR A 231 -3.94 23.14 -5.29
CA TYR A 231 -3.00 22.02 -5.47
C TYR A 231 -2.97 21.47 -6.92
N LEU A 232 -3.86 21.94 -7.81
CA LEU A 232 -3.78 21.64 -9.25
C LEU A 232 -2.56 22.28 -9.93
N ALA A 233 -1.84 23.17 -9.24
CA ALA A 233 -0.63 23.82 -9.76
C ALA A 233 0.49 22.80 -10.07
N GLU A 234 1.36 23.14 -11.01
CA GLU A 234 2.45 22.28 -11.45
C GLU A 234 3.67 22.37 -10.54
N THR A 235 3.84 23.49 -9.81
CA THR A 235 4.98 23.72 -8.91
C THR A 235 4.54 23.95 -7.48
N VAL A 236 5.39 23.58 -6.52
CA VAL A 236 5.13 23.80 -5.09
C VAL A 236 5.06 25.30 -4.77
N GLU A 237 5.87 26.11 -5.42
CA GLU A 237 5.85 27.57 -5.29
C GLU A 237 4.47 28.13 -5.62
N THR A 238 3.92 27.74 -6.77
CA THR A 238 2.59 28.16 -7.20
C THR A 238 1.49 27.64 -6.27
N VAL A 239 1.64 26.41 -5.73
CA VAL A 239 0.72 25.92 -4.68
C VAL A 239 0.74 26.85 -3.47
N VAL A 240 1.91 27.19 -2.96
CA VAL A 240 2.07 28.07 -1.78
C VAL A 240 1.48 29.46 -2.04
N GLU A 241 1.76 30.08 -3.21
CA GLU A 241 1.21 31.38 -3.61
C GLU A 241 -0.32 31.34 -3.62
N ARG A 242 -0.92 30.36 -4.31
CA ARG A 242 -2.38 30.20 -4.38
C ARG A 242 -3.00 30.02 -2.99
N LEU A 243 -2.38 29.22 -2.13
CA LEU A 243 -2.86 28.99 -0.77
C LEU A 243 -2.93 30.29 0.06
N PHE A 244 -1.92 31.19 -0.06
CA PHE A 244 -1.95 32.47 0.60
C PHE A 244 -3.01 33.42 0.00
N ASP A 245 -3.25 33.34 -1.30
CA ASP A 245 -4.16 34.26 -2.03
C ASP A 245 -5.63 33.91 -1.87
N THR A 246 -5.99 32.71 -1.41
CA THR A 246 -7.40 32.29 -1.26
C THR A 246 -8.19 33.12 -0.25
N GLY A 247 -7.53 33.73 0.74
CA GLY A 247 -8.18 34.33 1.91
C GLY A 247 -8.78 33.32 2.91
N VAL A 248 -8.70 32.01 2.65
CA VAL A 248 -9.20 30.96 3.53
C VAL A 248 -8.18 30.68 4.65
N PRO A 249 -8.56 30.76 5.94
CA PRO A 249 -7.63 30.52 7.05
C PRO A 249 -6.94 29.16 7.00
N ALA A 250 -7.69 28.07 6.71
CA ALA A 250 -7.13 26.73 6.59
C ALA A 250 -6.12 26.60 5.44
N ALA A 251 -6.32 27.29 4.31
CA ALA A 251 -5.36 27.32 3.22
C ALA A 251 -4.07 28.03 3.61
N LYS A 252 -4.16 29.14 4.34
CA LYS A 252 -2.99 29.86 4.87
C LYS A 252 -2.19 29.00 5.86
N GLU A 253 -2.87 28.25 6.71
CA GLU A 253 -2.25 27.28 7.63
C GLU A 253 -1.52 26.17 6.85
N ALA A 254 -2.14 25.64 5.79
CA ALA A 254 -1.51 24.67 4.90
C ALA A 254 -0.25 25.24 4.25
N ALA A 255 -0.27 26.48 3.73
CA ALA A 255 0.90 27.14 3.16
C ALA A 255 2.04 27.24 4.17
N THR A 256 1.73 27.65 5.41
CA THR A 256 2.70 27.75 6.50
C THR A 256 3.30 26.37 6.84
N THR A 257 2.45 25.33 6.82
CA THR A 257 2.87 23.95 7.03
C THR A 257 3.83 23.48 5.93
N LEU A 258 3.53 23.76 4.65
CA LEU A 258 4.42 23.43 3.54
C LEU A 258 5.80 24.10 3.70
N LEU A 259 5.83 25.38 4.00
CA LEU A 259 7.08 26.14 4.16
C LEU A 259 7.98 25.66 5.32
N ALA A 260 7.43 24.88 6.25
CA ALA A 260 8.20 24.24 7.32
C ALA A 260 8.79 22.87 6.93
N LYS A 261 8.39 22.30 5.77
CA LYS A 261 8.88 21.00 5.29
C LYS A 261 10.16 21.15 4.47
N SER A 262 10.84 20.02 4.19
CA SER A 262 11.99 19.99 3.29
C SER A 262 11.56 20.47 1.89
N PRO A 263 12.21 21.52 1.33
CA PRO A 263 11.93 21.97 -0.03
C PRO A 263 12.19 20.89 -1.08
N THR A 264 13.25 20.11 -0.91
CA THR A 264 13.59 18.98 -1.79
C THR A 264 12.51 17.91 -1.72
N ALA A 265 12.09 17.52 -0.52
CA ALA A 265 11.05 16.51 -0.33
C ALA A 265 9.69 16.94 -0.91
N LEU A 266 9.31 18.22 -0.74
CA LEU A 266 8.07 18.74 -1.33
C LEU A 266 8.06 18.65 -2.86
N LYS A 267 9.13 19.11 -3.52
CA LYS A 267 9.22 19.06 -4.99
C LYS A 267 9.29 17.62 -5.50
N ALA A 268 10.08 16.76 -4.86
CA ALA A 268 10.14 15.34 -5.18
C ALA A 268 8.79 14.65 -5.00
N THR A 269 8.06 14.94 -3.90
CA THR A 269 6.72 14.40 -3.64
C THR A 269 5.72 14.81 -4.71
N LEU A 270 5.65 16.10 -5.06
CA LEU A 270 4.75 16.58 -6.11
C LEU A 270 5.06 15.91 -7.45
N ALA A 271 6.34 15.84 -7.83
CA ALA A 271 6.78 15.18 -9.06
C ALA A 271 6.47 13.68 -9.07
N THR A 272 6.62 12.98 -7.94
CA THR A 272 6.28 11.56 -7.81
C THR A 272 4.78 11.34 -7.95
N LEU A 273 3.95 12.14 -7.28
CA LEU A 273 2.49 12.04 -7.41
C LEU A 273 2.01 12.27 -8.84
N ARG A 274 2.53 13.29 -9.53
CA ARG A 274 2.15 13.57 -10.92
C ARG A 274 2.51 12.41 -11.84
N ARG A 275 3.67 11.78 -11.65
CA ARG A 275 4.09 10.59 -12.40
C ARG A 275 3.26 9.36 -12.02
N SER A 276 3.03 9.13 -10.75
CA SER A 276 2.23 8.01 -10.23
C SER A 276 0.80 7.98 -10.81
N ARG A 277 0.19 9.14 -11.02
CA ARG A 277 -1.13 9.24 -11.66
C ARG A 277 -1.17 8.71 -13.09
N ALA A 278 -0.05 8.76 -13.81
CA ALA A 278 0.07 8.26 -15.19
C ALA A 278 0.39 6.75 -15.25
N LEU A 279 0.79 6.13 -14.16
CA LEU A 279 1.11 4.71 -14.08
C LEU A 279 -0.16 3.89 -13.80
N ALA A 280 -0.25 2.72 -14.44
CA ALA A 280 -1.46 1.91 -14.38
C ALA A 280 -1.52 1.01 -13.13
N THR A 281 -0.36 0.55 -12.65
CA THR A 281 -0.27 -0.49 -11.62
C THR A 281 0.45 0.00 -10.36
N LEU A 282 0.16 -0.64 -9.23
CA LEU A 282 0.87 -0.40 -7.98
C LEU A 282 2.36 -0.73 -8.11
N GLU A 283 2.69 -1.80 -8.84
CA GLU A 283 4.07 -2.25 -9.03
C GLU A 283 4.92 -1.22 -9.77
N GLU A 284 4.36 -0.57 -10.81
CA GLU A 284 5.06 0.54 -11.50
C GLU A 284 5.31 1.72 -10.56
N VAL A 285 4.35 2.01 -9.66
CA VAL A 285 4.51 3.09 -8.68
C VAL A 285 5.51 2.72 -7.60
N LEU A 286 5.51 1.48 -7.10
CA LEU A 286 6.50 1.01 -6.14
C LEU A 286 7.92 1.00 -6.73
N ASP A 287 8.09 0.65 -8.01
CA ASP A 287 9.37 0.77 -8.72
C ASP A 287 9.83 2.25 -8.78
N LEU A 288 8.90 3.18 -9.06
CA LEU A 288 9.16 4.62 -9.07
C LEU A 288 9.55 5.13 -7.66
N GLU A 289 8.75 4.79 -6.65
CA GLU A 289 8.98 5.18 -5.25
C GLU A 289 10.30 4.63 -4.73
N PHE A 290 10.68 3.40 -5.08
CA PHE A 290 11.95 2.81 -4.69
C PHE A 290 13.15 3.64 -5.18
N ARG A 291 13.10 4.15 -6.41
CA ARG A 291 14.15 5.03 -6.94
C ARG A 291 14.26 6.31 -6.12
N VAL A 292 13.11 6.94 -5.84
CA VAL A 292 13.05 8.19 -5.06
C VAL A 292 13.52 7.97 -3.62
N SER A 293 13.14 6.87 -3.00
CA SER A 293 13.55 6.49 -1.65
C SER A 293 15.07 6.24 -1.56
N CYS A 294 15.64 5.52 -2.53
CA CYS A 294 17.09 5.32 -2.61
C CYS A 294 17.85 6.64 -2.83
N ALA A 295 17.31 7.55 -3.65
CA ALA A 295 17.91 8.86 -3.84
C ALA A 295 17.88 9.70 -2.57
N ALA A 296 16.83 9.62 -1.77
CA ALA A 296 16.70 10.33 -0.50
C ALA A 296 17.79 9.96 0.51
N LEU A 297 18.30 8.70 0.49
CA LEU A 297 19.43 8.29 1.35
C LEU A 297 20.69 9.13 1.12
N THR A 298 20.81 9.74 -0.06
CA THR A 298 21.99 10.57 -0.41
C THR A 298 21.78 12.06 -0.14
N THR A 299 20.60 12.44 0.36
CA THR A 299 20.27 13.84 0.66
C THR A 299 20.54 14.16 2.14
N PRO A 300 21.06 15.37 2.46
CA PRO A 300 21.23 15.78 3.85
C PRO A 300 19.91 15.91 4.60
N ASP A 301 18.81 16.20 3.90
CA ASP A 301 17.51 16.48 4.49
C ASP A 301 16.90 15.26 5.19
N LEU A 302 17.15 14.03 4.71
CA LEU A 302 16.66 12.82 5.37
C LEU A 302 17.28 12.64 6.75
N VAL A 303 18.60 12.76 6.85
CA VAL A 303 19.32 12.65 8.13
C VAL A 303 18.90 13.78 9.08
N GLU A 304 18.89 15.02 8.59
CA GLU A 304 18.52 16.20 9.38
C GLU A 304 17.06 16.15 9.84
N GLY A 305 16.14 15.78 8.97
CA GLY A 305 14.72 15.69 9.30
C GLY A 305 14.45 14.65 10.37
N ILE A 306 15.04 13.45 10.26
CA ILE A 306 14.91 12.41 11.28
C ILE A 306 15.60 12.85 12.58
N ARG A 307 16.80 13.48 12.51
CA ARG A 307 17.44 14.05 13.68
C ARG A 307 16.49 14.97 14.45
N ALA A 308 15.91 15.94 13.74
CA ALA A 308 15.06 16.96 14.37
C ALA A 308 13.78 16.39 14.96
N GLN A 309 13.17 15.39 14.33
CA GLN A 309 11.88 14.85 14.77
C GLN A 309 12.00 13.71 15.79
N VAL A 310 13.05 12.88 15.73
CA VAL A 310 13.12 11.60 16.46
C VAL A 310 14.33 11.46 17.33
N VAL A 311 15.50 11.92 16.90
CA VAL A 311 16.76 11.80 17.66
C VAL A 311 16.82 12.87 18.73
N ASP A 312 16.94 14.14 18.33
CA ASP A 312 17.06 15.30 19.22
C ASP A 312 15.71 15.83 19.68
N LYS A 313 14.67 15.67 18.87
CA LYS A 313 13.28 16.11 19.11
C LYS A 313 13.15 17.62 19.31
N ASP A 314 14.09 18.40 18.76
CA ASP A 314 14.05 19.86 18.79
C ASP A 314 13.01 20.46 17.82
N ARG A 315 12.53 19.64 16.87
CA ARG A 315 11.54 20.01 15.84
C ARG A 315 11.94 21.23 15.01
N ASN A 316 13.24 21.44 14.87
CA ASN A 316 13.82 22.56 14.15
C ASN A 316 14.83 22.08 13.12
N PRO A 317 14.38 21.44 12.03
CA PRO A 317 15.26 20.95 10.98
C PRO A 317 15.88 22.11 10.19
N ARG A 318 17.12 21.92 9.76
CA ARG A 318 17.86 22.84 8.90
C ARG A 318 17.98 22.24 7.50
N TRP A 319 17.02 22.56 6.66
CA TRP A 319 16.95 22.01 5.31
C TRP A 319 18.07 22.52 4.41
N THR A 320 18.53 21.67 3.48
CA THR A 320 19.57 22.00 2.50
C THR A 320 19.22 21.36 1.14
N PRO A 321 18.79 22.15 0.15
CA PRO A 321 18.59 23.63 0.14
C PRO A 321 17.54 24.13 1.12
N ALA A 322 17.69 25.39 1.57
CA ALA A 322 16.82 25.97 2.60
C ALA A 322 15.46 26.45 2.06
N THR A 323 15.39 26.76 0.75
CA THR A 323 14.21 27.35 0.12
C THR A 323 13.80 26.62 -1.16
N LEU A 324 12.53 26.70 -1.53
CA LEU A 324 12.00 26.09 -2.76
C LEU A 324 12.74 26.53 -4.04
N PRO A 325 13.02 27.84 -4.26
CA PRO A 325 13.72 28.29 -5.47
C PRO A 325 15.15 27.74 -5.62
N GLU A 326 15.80 27.32 -4.53
CA GLU A 326 17.16 26.73 -4.58
C GLU A 326 17.14 25.27 -5.03
N VAL A 327 15.98 24.58 -4.99
CA VAL A 327 15.83 23.21 -5.49
C VAL A 327 15.59 23.25 -6.98
N THR A 328 16.55 22.80 -7.78
CA THR A 328 16.48 22.81 -9.25
C THR A 328 15.67 21.61 -9.79
N ASP A 329 15.05 21.77 -10.95
CA ASP A 329 14.35 20.68 -11.63
C ASP A 329 15.28 19.50 -11.96
N GLU A 330 16.57 19.78 -12.25
CA GLU A 330 17.59 18.75 -12.47
C GLU A 330 17.83 17.94 -11.20
N SER A 331 17.86 18.57 -10.02
CA SER A 331 18.02 17.86 -8.75
C SER A 331 16.84 16.94 -8.48
N VAL A 332 15.61 17.40 -8.74
CA VAL A 332 14.40 16.59 -8.63
C VAL A 332 14.43 15.44 -9.65
N ALA A 333 14.82 15.71 -10.90
CA ALA A 333 14.90 14.67 -11.94
C ALA A 333 15.87 13.53 -11.59
N ARG A 334 16.96 13.83 -10.91
CA ARG A 334 17.93 12.82 -10.43
C ARG A 334 17.34 11.84 -9.44
N SER A 335 16.31 12.23 -8.67
CA SER A 335 15.64 11.32 -7.73
C SER A 335 14.93 10.14 -8.40
N PHE A 336 14.71 10.21 -9.71
CA PHE A 336 14.06 9.14 -10.50
C PHE A 336 15.04 8.22 -11.22
N ALA A 337 16.35 8.44 -11.07
CA ALA A 337 17.37 7.59 -11.68
C ALA A 337 17.36 6.20 -11.03
N VAL A 338 17.66 5.18 -11.83
CA VAL A 338 17.84 3.82 -11.33
C VAL A 338 18.98 3.79 -10.31
N PRO A 339 18.78 3.28 -9.10
CA PRO A 339 19.81 3.22 -8.07
C PRO A 339 21.00 2.33 -8.52
N ALA A 340 22.20 2.60 -7.99
CA ALA A 340 23.39 1.80 -8.27
C ALA A 340 23.22 0.31 -7.92
N GLY A 341 22.40 -0.01 -6.90
CA GLY A 341 22.04 -1.37 -6.49
C GLY A 341 20.98 -2.05 -7.37
N GLY A 342 20.61 -1.45 -8.51
CA GLY A 342 19.55 -1.91 -9.39
C GLY A 342 18.15 -1.49 -8.97
N ASP A 343 17.21 -1.60 -9.90
CA ASP A 343 15.80 -1.29 -9.71
C ASP A 343 15.10 -2.33 -8.82
N LEU A 344 13.89 -2.03 -8.36
CA LEU A 344 13.06 -2.98 -7.63
C LEU A 344 12.53 -4.08 -8.57
N GLY A 345 12.06 -3.70 -9.77
CA GLY A 345 11.72 -4.63 -10.87
C GLY A 345 10.37 -5.33 -10.69
N LEU A 346 9.45 -4.80 -9.87
CA LEU A 346 8.14 -5.40 -9.63
C LEU A 346 7.23 -5.39 -10.85
N ALA A 347 7.22 -4.30 -11.60
CA ALA A 347 6.41 -4.18 -12.82
C ALA A 347 6.84 -5.18 -13.89
N ALA A 348 8.15 -5.37 -14.09
CA ALA A 348 8.69 -6.36 -15.02
C ALA A 348 8.33 -7.79 -14.59
N ALA A 349 8.51 -8.12 -13.30
CA ALA A 349 8.17 -9.43 -12.78
C ALA A 349 6.67 -9.76 -12.95
N ARG A 350 5.80 -8.79 -12.70
CA ARG A 350 4.34 -8.92 -12.93
C ARG A 350 4.00 -9.18 -14.40
N GLN A 351 4.64 -8.45 -15.31
CA GLN A 351 4.42 -8.64 -16.76
C GLN A 351 4.82 -10.04 -17.20
N ASP A 352 5.94 -10.55 -16.68
CA ASP A 352 6.42 -11.90 -16.98
C ASP A 352 5.46 -12.98 -16.43
N GLU A 353 4.91 -12.76 -15.24
CA GLU A 353 3.91 -13.64 -14.65
C GLU A 353 2.62 -13.67 -15.49
N ALA A 354 2.11 -12.50 -15.88
CA ALA A 354 0.94 -12.40 -16.76
C ALA A 354 1.16 -13.06 -18.13
N ASN A 355 2.37 -12.92 -18.70
CA ASN A 355 2.72 -13.56 -19.95
C ASN A 355 2.77 -15.08 -19.84
N ARG A 356 3.31 -15.63 -18.73
CA ARG A 356 3.30 -17.07 -18.44
C ARG A 356 1.87 -17.60 -18.30
N GLN A 357 1.05 -16.96 -17.49
CA GLN A 357 -0.36 -17.35 -17.30
C GLN A 357 -1.11 -17.36 -18.64
N ALA A 358 -0.95 -16.33 -19.46
CA ALA A 358 -1.59 -16.28 -20.78
C ALA A 358 -1.08 -17.37 -21.75
N ALA A 359 0.17 -17.86 -21.59
CA ALA A 359 0.68 -18.98 -22.35
C ALA A 359 0.08 -20.31 -21.87
N ASP A 360 -0.04 -20.50 -20.56
CA ASP A 360 -0.66 -21.69 -19.95
C ASP A 360 -2.15 -21.79 -20.30
N ASP A 361 -2.88 -20.69 -20.23
CA ASP A 361 -4.30 -20.63 -20.63
C ASP A 361 -4.50 -21.00 -22.10
N ARG A 362 -3.62 -20.49 -23.01
CA ARG A 362 -3.65 -20.85 -24.44
C ARG A 362 -3.39 -22.34 -24.65
N THR A 363 -2.48 -22.93 -23.90
CA THR A 363 -2.15 -24.36 -23.97
C THR A 363 -3.34 -25.19 -23.49
N ALA A 364 -3.96 -24.82 -22.36
CA ALA A 364 -5.16 -25.49 -21.86
C ALA A 364 -6.35 -25.40 -22.82
N LEU A 365 -6.56 -24.25 -23.47
CA LEU A 365 -7.59 -24.09 -24.49
C LEU A 365 -7.36 -24.95 -25.73
N ARG A 366 -6.10 -25.09 -26.17
CA ARG A 366 -5.74 -25.99 -27.30
C ARG A 366 -6.04 -27.44 -26.93
N GLN A 367 -5.60 -27.89 -25.76
CA GLN A 367 -5.85 -29.25 -25.28
C GLN A 367 -7.36 -29.55 -25.20
N ALA A 368 -8.15 -28.63 -24.64
CA ALA A 368 -9.59 -28.78 -24.57
C ALA A 368 -10.26 -28.84 -25.96
N ALA A 369 -9.73 -28.15 -26.98
CA ALA A 369 -10.23 -28.22 -28.33
C ALA A 369 -9.89 -29.57 -29.00
N GLU A 370 -8.68 -30.08 -28.78
CA GLU A 370 -8.24 -31.39 -29.26
C GLU A 370 -9.08 -32.51 -28.64
N ASP A 371 -9.32 -32.47 -27.32
CA ASP A 371 -10.16 -33.44 -26.60
C ASP A 371 -11.61 -33.44 -27.12
N ARG A 372 -12.17 -32.24 -27.41
CA ARG A 372 -13.51 -32.14 -28.02
C ARG A 372 -13.56 -32.74 -29.41
N THR A 373 -12.51 -32.55 -30.19
CA THR A 373 -12.42 -33.14 -31.54
C THR A 373 -12.33 -34.64 -31.48
N ALA A 374 -11.52 -35.21 -30.58
CA ALA A 374 -11.40 -36.65 -30.36
C ALA A 374 -12.72 -37.26 -29.87
N LEU A 375 -13.46 -36.59 -28.98
CA LEU A 375 -14.77 -37.03 -28.53
C LEU A 375 -15.80 -37.03 -29.64
N ARG A 376 -15.81 -36.06 -30.55
CA ARG A 376 -16.68 -36.02 -31.73
C ARG A 376 -16.37 -37.18 -32.68
N GLN A 377 -15.09 -37.37 -32.99
CA GLN A 377 -14.67 -38.49 -33.84
C GLN A 377 -15.08 -39.84 -33.25
N ALA A 378 -14.88 -40.05 -31.96
CA ALA A 378 -15.32 -41.28 -31.29
C ALA A 378 -16.85 -41.49 -31.29
N ALA A 379 -17.62 -40.41 -31.26
CA ALA A 379 -19.08 -40.47 -31.39
C ALA A 379 -19.52 -40.85 -32.83
N ASP A 380 -18.86 -40.25 -33.83
CA ASP A 380 -19.13 -40.53 -35.26
C ASP A 380 -18.75 -41.99 -35.59
N ASP A 381 -17.61 -42.49 -35.11
CA ASP A 381 -17.20 -43.89 -35.28
C ASP A 381 -18.17 -44.87 -34.64
N ARG A 382 -18.71 -44.57 -33.44
CA ARG A 382 -19.77 -45.40 -32.80
C ARG A 382 -21.05 -45.41 -33.60
N THR A 383 -21.43 -44.30 -34.18
CA THR A 383 -22.61 -44.18 -35.02
C THR A 383 -22.47 -45.00 -36.32
N ALA A 384 -21.31 -44.89 -36.95
CA ALA A 384 -20.98 -45.72 -38.16
C ALA A 384 -20.98 -47.23 -37.85
N LEU A 385 -20.43 -47.64 -36.69
CA LEU A 385 -20.43 -49.03 -36.26
C LEU A 385 -21.86 -49.57 -36.01
N ARG A 386 -22.75 -48.76 -35.44
CA ARG A 386 -24.17 -49.13 -35.25
C ARG A 386 -24.87 -49.30 -36.57
N GLN A 387 -24.70 -48.36 -37.50
CA GLN A 387 -25.28 -48.43 -38.83
C GLN A 387 -24.83 -49.69 -39.58
N ALA A 388 -23.51 -49.99 -39.53
CA ALA A 388 -22.96 -51.20 -40.16
C ALA A 388 -23.41 -52.50 -39.50
N ALA A 389 -23.84 -52.48 -38.22
CA ALA A 389 -24.42 -53.64 -37.55
C ALA A 389 -25.89 -53.83 -37.94
N GLU A 390 -26.66 -52.74 -38.15
CA GLU A 390 -28.04 -52.77 -38.60
C GLU A 390 -28.18 -53.26 -40.08
N ASP A 391 -27.23 -52.83 -40.92
CA ASP A 391 -27.21 -53.29 -42.38
C ASP A 391 -26.81 -54.74 -42.55
N ARG A 392 -26.32 -55.42 -41.53
CA ARG A 392 -26.06 -56.86 -41.47
C ARG A 392 -27.29 -57.62 -40.92
N GLY A 393 -28.44 -57.48 -41.52
CA GLY A 393 -29.66 -58.15 -41.11
C GLY A 393 -29.52 -59.65 -40.75
N PRO A 394 -30.49 -60.26 -40.07
CA PRO A 394 -30.37 -61.63 -39.58
C PRO A 394 -30.07 -62.60 -40.74
N ARG A 395 -28.96 -63.32 -40.59
CA ARG A 395 -28.67 -64.42 -41.53
C ARG A 395 -29.71 -65.48 -41.27
N ASP A 396 -30.62 -65.65 -42.27
CA ASP A 396 -31.53 -66.77 -42.30
C ASP A 396 -30.75 -68.10 -42.19
N HIS A 397 -30.90 -68.76 -41.08
CA HIS A 397 -30.52 -70.17 -40.96
C HIS A 397 -31.67 -70.99 -41.51
N ALA A 398 -31.53 -71.44 -42.75
CA ALA A 398 -32.29 -72.58 -43.30
C ALA A 398 -31.47 -73.85 -43.18
#